data_5fc0948a4fae9b7fea80cd741eeb8585
#
_entry.id   5fc0948a4fae9b7fea80cd741eeb8585
#
_cell.length_a   1.000
_cell.length_b   1.000
_cell.length_c   1.000
_cell.angle_alpha   90.00
_cell.angle_beta   90.00
_cell.angle_gamma   90.00
#
_symmetry.space_group_name_H-M   'P 1'
#
loop_
_entity.id
_entity.type
_entity.pdbx_description
1 polymer ?
#
loop_
_entity_poly.entity_id
_entity_poly.type
_entity_poly.pdbx_seq_one_letter_code
_entity_poly.pdbx_strand_id
1 'polypeptide(L)'
;AKSQYDMARNGARREEKMAAAAQVNRARGAVAEVGSYINETVQTAQMEGEVSDVYPKVGELVGTGSPIMTIAVMKDMWGTFNVREDYLQGLKVGDELTAFAPAFGKDIRMKVYYIKDEGSYAVWKATKANGQYDLKTFEVKARPVEKTDGLRPGMSLIINRDK
;
A
#
# COMPACT_ATOMS: atom_id res chain seq x y z
N ALA A 1 64.91 21.67 18.89
CA ALA A 1 65.10 20.56 19.87
C ALA A 1 63.88 20.30 20.75
N LYS A 2 63.29 21.33 21.42
CA LYS A 2 62.14 21.18 22.32
C LYS A 2 60.90 20.68 21.63
N SER A 3 60.54 21.22 20.45
CA SER A 3 59.38 20.82 19.69
C SER A 3 59.46 19.39 19.14
N GLN A 4 60.66 18.90 18.79
CA GLN A 4 60.90 17.53 18.38
C GLN A 4 60.78 16.56 19.56
N TYR A 5 61.23 16.96 20.73
CA TYR A 5 61.07 16.17 21.96
C TYR A 5 59.59 16.05 22.35
N ASP A 6 58.85 17.16 22.28
CA ASP A 6 57.41 17.19 22.60
C ASP A 6 56.62 16.34 21.60
N MET A 7 56.97 16.31 20.30
CA MET A 7 56.38 15.40 19.30
C MET A 7 56.72 13.95 19.61
N ALA A 8 57.96 13.65 19.95
CA ALA A 8 58.37 12.29 20.31
C ALA A 8 57.66 11.77 21.58
N ARG A 9 57.43 12.68 22.54
CA ARG A 9 56.76 12.34 23.82
C ARG A 9 55.22 12.26 23.70
N ASN A 10 54.58 13.11 22.92
CA ASN A 10 53.13 13.24 22.85
C ASN A 10 52.54 12.48 21.65
N GLY A 11 53.37 11.87 20.82
CA GLY A 11 52.94 11.18 19.59
C GLY A 11 52.48 12.14 18.49
N ALA A 12 51.72 11.62 17.56
CA ALA A 12 51.19 12.36 16.41
C ALA A 12 50.40 13.60 16.85
N ARG A 13 50.49 14.66 16.03
CA ARG A 13 49.73 15.90 16.27
C ARG A 13 48.25 15.63 16.30
N ARG A 14 47.53 16.47 17.02
CA ARG A 14 46.05 16.35 17.14
C ARG A 14 45.38 16.30 15.75
N GLU A 15 45.87 17.10 14.80
CA GLU A 15 45.39 17.15 13.43
C GLU A 15 45.59 15.82 12.68
N GLU A 16 46.74 15.17 12.85
CA GLU A 16 47.06 13.88 12.25
C GLU A 16 46.16 12.76 12.83
N LYS A 17 45.91 12.80 14.13
CA LYS A 17 44.95 11.86 14.76
C LYS A 17 43.53 12.09 14.28
N MET A 18 43.12 13.36 14.11
CA MET A 18 41.80 13.68 13.56
C MET A 18 41.68 13.26 12.09
N ALA A 19 42.73 13.46 11.28
CA ALA A 19 42.76 13.03 9.88
C ALA A 19 42.65 11.49 9.76
N ALA A 20 43.40 10.76 10.59
CA ALA A 20 43.35 9.31 10.64
C ALA A 20 41.97 8.82 11.09
N ALA A 21 41.36 9.45 12.11
CA ALA A 21 40.03 9.14 12.56
C ALA A 21 38.97 9.41 11.47
N ALA A 22 39.10 10.49 10.70
CA ALA A 22 38.24 10.80 9.57
C ALA A 22 38.33 9.73 8.45
N GLN A 23 39.53 9.23 8.17
CA GLN A 23 39.74 8.13 7.22
C GLN A 23 39.07 6.82 7.69
N VAL A 24 39.22 6.49 8.98
CA VAL A 24 38.54 5.32 9.56
C VAL A 24 37.03 5.45 9.47
N ASN A 25 36.47 6.64 9.75
CA ASN A 25 35.04 6.88 9.65
C ASN A 25 34.55 6.78 8.19
N ARG A 26 35.33 7.29 7.24
CA ARG A 26 35.04 7.13 5.79
C ARG A 26 35.00 5.65 5.38
N ALA A 27 36.00 4.88 5.81
CA ALA A 27 36.04 3.45 5.53
C ALA A 27 34.88 2.69 6.16
N ARG A 28 34.51 3.04 7.40
CA ARG A 28 33.31 2.48 8.06
C ARG A 28 32.03 2.83 7.31
N GLY A 29 31.93 4.06 6.83
CA GLY A 29 30.80 4.48 5.98
C GLY A 29 30.67 3.63 4.72
N ALA A 30 31.77 3.39 4.01
CA ALA A 30 31.78 2.55 2.81
C ALA A 30 31.39 1.09 3.13
N VAL A 31 31.85 0.54 4.25
CA VAL A 31 31.44 -0.80 4.68
C VAL A 31 29.97 -0.84 5.02
N ALA A 32 29.42 0.18 5.68
CA ALA A 32 28.00 0.27 6.00
C ALA A 32 27.13 0.37 4.74
N GLU A 33 27.58 1.13 3.74
CA GLU A 33 26.92 1.24 2.43
C GLU A 33 26.81 -0.14 1.74
N VAL A 34 27.93 -0.86 1.62
CA VAL A 34 27.94 -2.20 1.04
C VAL A 34 27.07 -3.16 1.87
N GLY A 35 27.11 -3.04 3.19
CA GLY A 35 26.24 -3.80 4.10
C GLY A 35 24.75 -3.58 3.82
N SER A 36 24.35 -2.33 3.52
CA SER A 36 22.97 -2.03 3.14
C SER A 36 22.58 -2.72 1.83
N TYR A 37 23.44 -2.71 0.82
CA TYR A 37 23.17 -3.44 -0.43
C TYR A 37 23.03 -4.94 -0.22
N ILE A 38 23.85 -5.52 0.65
CA ILE A 38 23.74 -6.96 0.98
C ILE A 38 22.39 -7.23 1.68
N ASN A 39 21.95 -6.38 2.59
CA ASN A 39 20.68 -6.54 3.26
C ASN A 39 19.48 -6.46 2.28
N GLU A 40 19.60 -5.66 1.22
CA GLU A 40 18.58 -5.56 0.18
C GLU A 40 18.48 -6.82 -0.70
N THR A 41 19.45 -7.73 -0.66
CA THR A 41 19.37 -9.00 -1.40
C THR A 41 18.34 -9.96 -0.83
N VAL A 42 17.92 -9.76 0.42
CA VAL A 42 16.88 -10.55 1.08
C VAL A 42 15.68 -9.66 1.36
N GLN A 43 14.65 -9.78 0.55
CA GLN A 43 13.40 -9.05 0.72
C GLN A 43 12.49 -9.77 1.70
N THR A 44 12.06 -9.07 2.74
CA THR A 44 11.12 -9.62 3.74
C THR A 44 9.80 -8.88 3.66
N ALA A 45 8.70 -9.59 3.89
CA ALA A 45 7.37 -8.97 3.99
C ALA A 45 7.33 -7.97 5.15
N GLN A 46 6.93 -6.73 4.87
CA GLN A 46 6.83 -5.66 5.89
C GLN A 46 5.52 -5.69 6.67
N MET A 47 4.56 -6.50 6.23
CA MET A 47 3.25 -6.64 6.85
C MET A 47 2.72 -8.06 6.73
N GLU A 48 1.81 -8.41 7.63
CA GLU A 48 1.10 -9.70 7.57
C GLU A 48 0.13 -9.71 6.40
N GLY A 49 0.13 -10.79 5.61
CA GLY A 49 -0.76 -10.94 4.47
C GLY A 49 -0.54 -12.25 3.73
N GLU A 50 -1.31 -12.45 2.69
CA GLU A 50 -1.17 -13.56 1.75
C GLU A 50 -0.49 -13.06 0.47
N VAL A 51 0.51 -13.78 -0.04
CA VAL A 51 1.13 -13.45 -1.33
C VAL A 51 0.10 -13.71 -2.43
N SER A 52 -0.31 -12.66 -3.15
CA SER A 52 -1.26 -12.78 -4.26
C SER A 52 -0.57 -12.97 -5.59
N ASP A 53 0.55 -12.29 -5.81
CA ASP A 53 1.31 -12.37 -7.06
C ASP A 53 2.81 -12.34 -6.80
N VAL A 54 3.55 -13.08 -7.62
CA VAL A 54 5.02 -13.03 -7.72
C VAL A 54 5.38 -12.73 -9.16
N TYR A 55 5.99 -11.57 -9.42
CA TYR A 55 6.22 -11.09 -10.77
C TYR A 55 7.45 -11.70 -11.46
N PRO A 56 8.65 -11.67 -10.85
CA PRO A 56 9.83 -12.19 -11.50
C PRO A 56 9.93 -13.70 -11.40
N LYS A 57 10.51 -14.31 -12.44
CA LYS A 57 10.89 -15.71 -12.45
C LYS A 57 12.33 -15.88 -11.96
N VAL A 58 12.64 -17.05 -11.45
CA VAL A 58 14.00 -17.38 -11.02
C VAL A 58 14.98 -17.23 -12.20
N GLY A 59 16.03 -16.44 -12.00
CA GLY A 59 17.03 -16.11 -13.03
C GLY A 59 16.71 -14.85 -13.82
N GLU A 60 15.58 -14.18 -13.56
CA GLU A 60 15.22 -12.91 -14.19
C GLU A 60 15.88 -11.75 -13.47
N LEU A 61 16.39 -10.78 -14.27
CA LEU A 61 16.99 -9.57 -13.73
C LEU A 61 15.87 -8.58 -13.33
N VAL A 62 15.87 -8.18 -12.08
CA VAL A 62 14.92 -7.21 -11.52
C VAL A 62 15.62 -5.87 -11.32
N GLY A 63 15.07 -4.82 -11.92
CA GLY A 63 15.58 -3.46 -11.75
C GLY A 63 15.18 -2.85 -10.41
N THR A 64 15.95 -1.86 -9.97
CA THR A 64 15.64 -1.07 -8.77
C THR A 64 14.25 -0.44 -8.88
N GLY A 65 13.41 -0.63 -7.85
CA GLY A 65 12.05 -0.10 -7.82
C GLY A 65 11.00 -0.96 -8.54
N SER A 66 11.40 -2.06 -9.17
CA SER A 66 10.43 -2.99 -9.77
C SER A 66 9.72 -3.81 -8.69
N PRO A 67 8.40 -4.03 -8.83
CA PRO A 67 7.67 -4.85 -7.87
C PRO A 67 8.11 -6.32 -7.98
N ILE A 68 8.35 -6.95 -6.84
CA ILE A 68 8.72 -8.36 -6.75
C ILE A 68 7.51 -9.22 -6.47
N MET A 69 6.67 -8.79 -5.51
CA MET A 69 5.46 -9.50 -5.14
C MET A 69 4.39 -8.53 -4.64
N THR A 70 3.16 -8.97 -4.71
CA THR A 70 2.01 -8.30 -4.09
C THR A 70 1.55 -9.10 -2.88
N ILE A 71 1.34 -8.40 -1.76
CA ILE A 71 0.82 -8.98 -0.53
C ILE A 71 -0.58 -8.42 -0.29
N ALA A 72 -1.57 -9.29 -0.24
CA ALA A 72 -2.94 -8.94 0.10
C ALA A 72 -3.12 -8.94 1.63
N VAL A 73 -3.52 -7.81 2.18
CA VAL A 73 -3.78 -7.66 3.62
C VAL A 73 -5.23 -8.04 3.90
N MET A 74 -5.47 -9.29 4.28
CA MET A 74 -6.81 -9.84 4.49
C MET A 74 -7.58 -9.21 5.65
N LYS A 75 -6.89 -8.54 6.57
CA LYS A 75 -7.50 -7.85 7.71
C LYS A 75 -8.12 -6.51 7.34
N ASP A 76 -7.70 -5.91 6.23
CA ASP A 76 -8.14 -4.57 5.81
C ASP A 76 -8.76 -4.62 4.41
N MET A 77 -9.81 -5.42 4.26
CA MET A 77 -10.56 -5.52 3.01
C MET A 77 -11.72 -4.55 2.97
N TRP A 78 -12.04 -4.08 1.78
CA TRP A 78 -13.21 -3.25 1.52
C TRP A 78 -13.87 -3.66 0.21
N GLY A 79 -15.15 -3.39 0.10
CA GLY A 79 -15.90 -3.46 -1.15
C GLY A 79 -16.02 -2.08 -1.78
N THR A 80 -15.83 -1.99 -3.09
CA THR A 80 -16.08 -0.78 -3.86
C THR A 80 -17.36 -0.97 -4.66
N PHE A 81 -18.30 -0.05 -4.48
CA PHE A 81 -19.59 -0.07 -5.13
C PHE A 81 -19.77 1.18 -5.97
N ASN A 82 -20.24 1.01 -7.20
CA ASN A 82 -20.63 2.10 -8.06
C ASN A 82 -22.13 2.32 -7.91
N VAL A 83 -22.51 3.33 -7.14
CA VAL A 83 -23.90 3.62 -6.80
C VAL A 83 -24.38 4.80 -7.65
N ARG A 84 -25.50 4.63 -8.31
CA ARG A 84 -26.11 5.68 -9.13
C ARG A 84 -26.68 6.78 -8.23
N GLU A 85 -26.66 8.04 -8.68
CA GLU A 85 -27.02 9.23 -7.93
C GLU A 85 -28.40 9.14 -7.23
N ASP A 86 -29.39 8.58 -7.91
CA ASP A 86 -30.74 8.39 -7.33
C ASP A 86 -30.79 7.40 -6.17
N TYR A 87 -29.84 6.45 -6.12
CA TYR A 87 -29.67 5.50 -5.01
C TYR A 87 -28.76 6.01 -3.91
N LEU A 88 -28.05 7.13 -4.13
CA LEU A 88 -27.21 7.75 -3.13
C LEU A 88 -28.00 8.52 -2.10
N GLN A 89 -29.27 8.90 -2.41
CA GLN A 89 -30.10 9.71 -1.53
C GLN A 89 -30.30 9.06 -0.17
N GLY A 90 -29.83 9.75 0.87
CA GLY A 90 -29.88 9.28 2.25
C GLY A 90 -28.71 8.41 2.69
N LEU A 91 -27.81 7.99 1.81
CA LEU A 91 -26.61 7.22 2.17
C LEU A 91 -25.51 8.15 2.70
N LYS A 92 -25.03 7.90 3.90
CA LYS A 92 -23.97 8.67 4.56
C LYS A 92 -22.79 7.78 4.96
N VAL A 93 -21.64 8.40 5.14
CA VAL A 93 -20.50 7.73 5.77
C VAL A 93 -20.90 7.33 7.19
N GLY A 94 -20.70 6.06 7.52
CA GLY A 94 -21.10 5.46 8.78
C GLY A 94 -22.34 4.57 8.69
N ASP A 95 -23.12 4.67 7.63
CA ASP A 95 -24.31 3.83 7.42
C ASP A 95 -23.92 2.37 7.13
N GLU A 96 -24.79 1.47 7.53
CA GLU A 96 -24.65 0.06 7.21
C GLU A 96 -25.47 -0.28 5.96
N LEU A 97 -24.92 -1.12 5.12
CA LEU A 97 -25.57 -1.68 3.95
C LEU A 97 -25.35 -3.18 3.90
N THR A 98 -26.25 -3.89 3.25
CA THR A 98 -26.13 -5.32 3.01
C THR A 98 -25.68 -5.56 1.57
N ALA A 99 -24.60 -6.31 1.43
CA ALA A 99 -24.09 -6.72 0.13
C ALA A 99 -24.15 -8.24 -0.01
N PHE A 100 -24.76 -8.72 -1.07
CA PHE A 100 -24.76 -10.13 -1.40
C PHE A 100 -23.42 -10.53 -2.02
N ALA A 101 -22.80 -11.57 -1.49
CA ALA A 101 -21.56 -12.16 -1.99
C ALA A 101 -21.87 -13.45 -2.76
N PRO A 102 -21.91 -13.46 -4.10
CA PRO A 102 -22.26 -14.64 -4.89
C PRO A 102 -21.36 -15.84 -4.61
N ALA A 103 -20.07 -15.58 -4.32
CA ALA A 103 -19.09 -16.64 -4.03
C ALA A 103 -19.46 -17.49 -2.81
N PHE A 104 -20.22 -16.94 -1.88
CA PHE A 104 -20.65 -17.62 -0.64
C PHE A 104 -22.16 -17.89 -0.60
N GLY A 105 -22.95 -17.30 -1.50
CA GLY A 105 -24.40 -17.30 -1.45
C GLY A 105 -24.96 -16.67 -0.17
N LYS A 106 -24.26 -15.69 0.40
CA LYS A 106 -24.58 -15.05 1.68
C LYS A 106 -24.56 -13.54 1.59
N ASP A 107 -25.36 -12.92 2.46
CA ASP A 107 -25.35 -11.50 2.69
C ASP A 107 -24.26 -11.12 3.70
N ILE A 108 -23.53 -10.06 3.41
CA ILE A 108 -22.48 -9.51 4.26
C ILE A 108 -22.89 -8.10 4.66
N ARG A 109 -22.91 -7.81 5.96
CA ARG A 109 -23.12 -6.46 6.47
C ARG A 109 -21.84 -5.66 6.28
N MET A 110 -21.98 -4.51 5.65
CA MET A 110 -20.90 -3.60 5.30
C MET A 110 -21.18 -2.23 5.87
N LYS A 111 -20.16 -1.56 6.38
CA LYS A 111 -20.24 -0.18 6.86
C LYS A 111 -19.54 0.75 5.90
N VAL A 112 -20.25 1.77 5.45
CA VAL A 112 -19.71 2.78 4.56
C VAL A 112 -18.69 3.64 5.29
N TYR A 113 -17.49 3.76 4.76
CA TYR A 113 -16.45 4.61 5.33
C TYR A 113 -15.99 5.72 4.37
N TYR A 114 -16.33 5.61 3.09
CA TYR A 114 -15.94 6.59 2.10
C TYR A 114 -16.98 6.67 0.98
N ILE A 115 -17.33 7.89 0.64
CA ILE A 115 -18.14 8.21 -0.54
C ILE A 115 -17.34 9.26 -1.29
N LYS A 116 -17.04 8.99 -2.56
CA LYS A 116 -16.30 9.93 -3.39
C LYS A 116 -17.22 11.06 -3.79
N ASP A 117 -16.94 12.24 -3.26
CA ASP A 117 -17.56 13.45 -3.74
C ASP A 117 -17.10 13.72 -5.17
N GLU A 118 -17.95 14.29 -5.97
CA GLU A 118 -17.81 14.49 -7.39
C GLU A 118 -16.44 15.09 -7.76
N GLY A 119 -15.68 14.36 -8.53
CA GLY A 119 -14.46 14.83 -9.13
C GLY A 119 -13.98 13.85 -10.18
N SER A 120 -14.34 14.08 -11.41
CA SER A 120 -13.57 13.71 -12.59
C SER A 120 -13.63 12.31 -13.19
N TYR A 121 -14.34 11.30 -12.69
CA TYR A 121 -14.59 10.10 -13.51
C TYR A 121 -15.98 9.52 -13.29
N ALA A 122 -17.00 10.22 -13.81
CA ALA A 122 -18.20 9.53 -14.26
C ALA A 122 -17.78 8.66 -15.46
N VAL A 123 -17.71 7.36 -15.29
CA VAL A 123 -17.59 6.46 -16.44
C VAL A 123 -18.87 6.61 -17.23
N TRP A 124 -18.79 7.31 -18.34
CA TRP A 124 -19.85 7.44 -19.34
C TRP A 124 -20.19 6.04 -19.88
N LYS A 125 -21.09 5.34 -19.25
CA LYS A 125 -21.90 4.34 -19.92
C LYS A 125 -23.23 5.00 -20.22
N ALA A 126 -23.30 5.65 -21.38
CA ALA A 126 -24.53 6.12 -21.95
C ALA A 126 -25.46 4.91 -22.17
N THR A 127 -26.37 4.69 -21.25
CA THR A 127 -27.55 3.86 -21.49
C THR A 127 -28.62 4.79 -22.02
N LYS A 128 -28.60 5.05 -23.32
CA LYS A 128 -29.69 5.72 -24.02
C LYS A 128 -30.91 4.83 -23.99
N ALA A 129 -31.77 5.02 -23.03
CA ALA A 129 -33.20 4.72 -23.15
C ALA A 129 -33.91 6.08 -23.19
N ASN A 130 -34.80 6.25 -24.19
CA ASN A 130 -35.50 7.52 -24.48
C ASN A 130 -36.06 8.17 -23.22
N GLY A 131 -35.60 9.41 -22.91
CA GLY A 131 -36.22 10.31 -21.94
C GLY A 131 -35.71 10.28 -20.52
N GLN A 132 -34.63 9.57 -20.22
CA GLN A 132 -33.98 9.60 -18.88
C GLN A 132 -32.73 10.47 -18.91
N TYR A 133 -32.58 11.32 -17.89
CA TYR A 133 -31.36 12.09 -17.65
C TYR A 133 -30.18 11.12 -17.40
N ASP A 134 -28.99 11.49 -17.89
CA ASP A 134 -27.75 10.78 -17.58
C ASP A 134 -27.45 10.93 -16.07
N LEU A 135 -27.80 9.91 -15.30
CA LEU A 135 -27.52 9.88 -13.85
C LEU A 135 -26.07 9.49 -13.64
N LYS A 136 -25.39 10.28 -12.85
CA LYS A 136 -23.99 10.04 -12.47
C LYS A 136 -23.87 8.88 -11.50
N THR A 137 -22.70 8.22 -11.51
CA THR A 137 -22.37 7.11 -10.63
C THR A 137 -21.29 7.55 -9.64
N PHE A 138 -21.50 7.29 -8.37
CA PHE A 138 -20.59 7.61 -7.28
C PHE A 138 -19.91 6.36 -6.76
N GLU A 139 -18.62 6.48 -6.44
CA GLU A 139 -17.87 5.40 -5.82
C GLU A 139 -18.10 5.41 -4.30
N VAL A 140 -18.66 4.32 -3.79
CA VAL A 140 -18.89 4.10 -2.37
C VAL A 140 -17.99 2.96 -1.90
N LYS A 141 -17.21 3.19 -0.84
CA LYS A 141 -16.40 2.13 -0.22
C LYS A 141 -16.95 1.77 1.14
N ALA A 142 -17.11 0.48 1.37
CA ALA A 142 -17.60 -0.04 2.63
C ALA A 142 -16.73 -1.21 3.11
N ARG A 143 -16.60 -1.34 4.42
CA ARG A 143 -15.86 -2.43 5.07
C ARG A 143 -16.84 -3.42 5.69
N PRO A 144 -16.51 -4.73 5.67
CA PRO A 144 -17.30 -5.70 6.43
C PRO A 144 -17.36 -5.32 7.91
N VAL A 145 -18.55 -5.38 8.51
CA VAL A 145 -18.74 -5.13 9.95
C VAL A 145 -18.15 -6.27 10.76
N GLU A 146 -18.28 -7.49 10.25
CA GLU A 146 -17.75 -8.69 10.87
C GLU A 146 -16.70 -9.34 9.95
N LYS A 147 -15.74 -10.00 10.58
CA LYS A 147 -14.74 -10.75 9.83
C LYS A 147 -15.43 -11.85 9.03
N THR A 148 -15.30 -11.80 7.72
CA THR A 148 -15.86 -12.81 6.81
C THR A 148 -14.73 -13.71 6.33
N ASP A 149 -14.66 -14.92 6.88
CA ASP A 149 -13.66 -15.89 6.49
C ASP A 149 -13.89 -16.33 5.03
N GLY A 150 -12.80 -16.41 4.29
CA GLY A 150 -12.81 -16.79 2.88
C GLY A 150 -13.06 -15.66 1.89
N LEU A 151 -13.38 -14.44 2.34
CA LEU A 151 -13.46 -13.28 1.46
C LEU A 151 -12.07 -12.98 0.89
N ARG A 152 -11.98 -12.77 -0.43
CA ARG A 152 -10.72 -12.51 -1.13
C ARG A 152 -10.84 -11.28 -2.02
N PRO A 153 -9.73 -10.55 -2.24
CA PRO A 153 -9.67 -9.49 -3.24
C PRO A 153 -10.12 -10.01 -4.62
N GLY A 154 -10.86 -9.18 -5.35
CA GLY A 154 -11.40 -9.54 -6.68
C GLY A 154 -12.75 -10.25 -6.65
N MET A 155 -13.28 -10.62 -5.49
CA MET A 155 -14.64 -11.15 -5.40
C MET A 155 -15.67 -10.06 -5.63
N SER A 156 -16.78 -10.42 -6.28
CA SER A 156 -17.91 -9.52 -6.51
C SER A 156 -18.79 -9.41 -5.29
N LEU A 157 -19.23 -8.18 -5.01
CA LEU A 157 -20.24 -7.86 -4.01
C LEU A 157 -21.36 -7.08 -4.70
N ILE A 158 -22.59 -7.47 -4.44
CA ILE A 158 -23.79 -6.88 -5.07
C ILE A 158 -24.65 -6.25 -3.99
N ILE A 159 -24.92 -4.96 -4.12
CA ILE A 159 -25.91 -4.29 -3.26
C ILE A 159 -27.27 -4.45 -3.91
N ASN A 160 -28.18 -5.19 -3.25
CA ASN A 160 -29.59 -5.18 -3.57
C ASN A 160 -30.26 -4.16 -2.64
N ARG A 161 -30.64 -3.04 -3.20
CA ARG A 161 -31.54 -2.12 -2.51
C ARG A 161 -32.95 -2.44 -2.98
N ASP A 162 -33.60 -3.38 -2.29
CA ASP A 162 -35.02 -3.54 -2.43
C ASP A 162 -35.70 -2.25 -1.97
N LYS A 163 -36.57 -1.73 -2.82
CA LYS A 163 -37.37 -0.51 -2.57
C LYS A 163 -38.31 -0.71 -1.42
#